data_9f361a4af18ce4de1401a22e3b70d329
#
_entry.id   9f361a4af18ce4de1401a22e3b70d329
#
_cell.length_a   1.000
_cell.length_b   1.000
_cell.length_c   1.000
_cell.angle_alpha   90.00
_cell.angle_beta   90.00
_cell.angle_gamma   90.00
#
_symmetry.space_group_name_H-M   'P 1'
#
loop_
_entity.id
_entity.type
_entity.pdbx_description
1 polymer ?
#
loop_
_entity_poly.entity_id
_entity_poly.type
_entity_poly.pdbx_seq_one_letter_code
_entity_poly.pdbx_strand_id
1 'polypeptide(L)'
;NWKKLIKNSIFSICKARRNWSSKIQKKILINNVKNSVGTSKVICALSGGVDSSVVAKLLKNAIGKNLICIFVNTGLLRKNEEKEIVNTFKKRFKFNLIYVDAKSLFLNKLKNVSDPERKRKIIGKQFIKVFEKYSKKVKNAKFLAQGTLYPDLIESKSATGSQSSKIKSHHNVGGLPKKMKLKLVEPLKYLFKD
;
A
#
# COMPACT_ATOMS: atom_id res chain seq x y z
N ASN A 1 -34.17 -10.33 -15.59
CA ASN A 1 -33.06 -9.33 -15.45
C ASN A 1 -32.88 -9.00 -13.99
N TRP A 2 -32.00 -9.78 -13.30
CA TRP A 2 -31.77 -9.72 -11.86
C TRP A 2 -31.29 -8.34 -11.36
N LYS A 3 -30.56 -7.57 -12.20
CA LYS A 3 -30.19 -6.18 -11.88
C LYS A 3 -31.40 -5.27 -11.64
N LYS A 4 -32.46 -5.45 -12.40
CA LYS A 4 -33.71 -4.69 -12.23
C LYS A 4 -34.43 -5.10 -10.95
N LEU A 5 -34.41 -6.40 -10.62
CA LEU A 5 -34.97 -6.92 -9.38
C LEU A 5 -34.27 -6.31 -8.14
N ILE A 6 -32.94 -6.38 -8.10
CA ILE A 6 -32.13 -5.80 -7.00
C ILE A 6 -32.37 -4.29 -6.89
N LYS A 7 -32.36 -3.57 -8.04
CA LYS A 7 -32.61 -2.13 -8.06
C LYS A 7 -33.98 -1.78 -7.46
N ASN A 8 -35.03 -2.54 -7.83
CA ASN A 8 -36.37 -2.34 -7.31
C ASN A 8 -36.43 -2.67 -5.79
N SER A 9 -35.81 -3.77 -5.35
CA SER A 9 -35.75 -4.13 -3.94
C SER A 9 -35.07 -3.03 -3.13
N ILE A 10 -33.89 -2.53 -3.56
CA ILE A 10 -33.15 -1.53 -2.83
C ILE A 10 -33.88 -0.17 -2.82
N PHE A 11 -34.33 0.32 -3.97
CA PHE A 11 -34.82 1.69 -4.07
C PHE A 11 -36.33 1.84 -3.92
N SER A 12 -37.13 0.85 -4.37
CA SER A 12 -38.58 0.92 -4.30
C SER A 12 -39.14 0.31 -3.02
N ILE A 13 -38.60 -0.85 -2.58
CA ILE A 13 -39.09 -1.54 -1.38
C ILE A 13 -38.36 -1.00 -0.14
N CYS A 14 -37.02 -1.08 -0.09
CA CYS A 14 -36.23 -0.64 1.06
C CYS A 14 -36.09 0.89 1.15
N LYS A 15 -36.53 1.64 0.12
CA LYS A 15 -36.42 3.11 0.02
C LYS A 15 -35.02 3.66 0.34
N ALA A 16 -33.97 2.89 0.00
CA ALA A 16 -32.59 3.28 0.24
C ALA A 16 -32.25 4.56 -0.53
N ARG A 17 -31.60 5.49 0.15
CA ARG A 17 -31.17 6.77 -0.46
C ARG A 17 -29.92 6.57 -1.31
N ARG A 18 -29.85 7.24 -2.46
CA ARG A 18 -28.64 7.28 -3.31
C ARG A 18 -27.63 8.31 -2.79
N ASN A 19 -27.09 8.06 -1.60
CA ASN A 19 -26.17 8.98 -0.92
C ASN A 19 -24.70 8.60 -1.07
N TRP A 20 -24.37 7.53 -1.84
CA TRP A 20 -23.01 7.11 -2.11
C TRP A 20 -22.58 7.51 -3.53
N SER A 21 -21.37 8.02 -3.67
CA SER A 21 -20.67 8.17 -4.94
C SER A 21 -19.16 8.08 -4.70
N SER A 22 -18.41 7.65 -5.71
CA SER A 22 -16.93 7.58 -5.66
C SER A 22 -16.30 8.95 -5.34
N LYS A 23 -16.91 10.04 -5.81
CA LYS A 23 -16.47 11.42 -5.54
C LYS A 23 -16.63 11.79 -4.07
N ILE A 24 -17.77 11.44 -3.46
CA ILE A 24 -18.04 11.65 -2.03
C ILE A 24 -17.09 10.79 -1.21
N GLN A 25 -16.98 9.50 -1.53
CA GLN A 25 -16.10 8.58 -0.84
C GLN A 25 -14.64 9.06 -0.86
N LYS A 26 -14.13 9.51 -2.01
CA LYS A 26 -12.79 10.09 -2.11
C LYS A 26 -12.60 11.28 -1.18
N LYS A 27 -13.58 12.18 -1.07
CA LYS A 27 -13.51 13.33 -0.15
C LYS A 27 -13.44 12.87 1.30
N ILE A 28 -14.27 11.89 1.70
CA ILE A 28 -14.29 11.30 3.04
C ILE A 28 -12.90 10.71 3.37
N LEU A 29 -12.34 9.89 2.48
CA LEU A 29 -11.02 9.29 2.68
C LEU A 29 -9.91 10.33 2.86
N ILE A 30 -9.91 11.38 2.03
CA ILE A 30 -8.94 12.49 2.16
C ILE A 30 -9.09 13.20 3.51
N ASN A 31 -10.31 13.48 3.95
CA ASN A 31 -10.56 14.13 5.23
C ASN A 31 -10.16 13.24 6.41
N ASN A 32 -10.48 11.94 6.37
CA ASN A 32 -10.07 10.98 7.39
C ASN A 32 -8.53 10.93 7.52
N VAL A 33 -7.81 10.92 6.40
CA VAL A 33 -6.35 10.99 6.42
C VAL A 33 -5.86 12.30 7.03
N LYS A 34 -6.42 13.46 6.63
CA LYS A 34 -6.04 14.76 7.19
C LYS A 34 -6.21 14.78 8.70
N ASN A 35 -7.35 14.31 9.20
CA ASN A 35 -7.66 14.31 10.62
C ASN A 35 -6.74 13.37 11.43
N SER A 36 -6.42 12.21 10.88
CA SER A 36 -5.57 11.21 11.58
C SER A 36 -4.08 11.57 11.58
N VAL A 37 -3.60 12.22 10.53
CA VAL A 37 -2.17 12.50 10.31
C VAL A 37 -1.80 13.93 10.71
N GLY A 38 -2.71 14.88 10.55
CA GLY A 38 -2.46 16.31 10.77
C GLY A 38 -1.31 16.83 9.88
N THR A 39 -0.37 17.54 10.48
CA THR A 39 0.80 18.12 9.81
C THR A 39 2.01 17.18 9.77
N SER A 40 1.90 15.96 10.27
CA SER A 40 3.01 15.02 10.37
C SER A 40 3.42 14.49 8.99
N LYS A 41 4.69 14.09 8.87
CA LYS A 41 5.18 13.39 7.68
C LYS A 41 4.73 11.94 7.67
N VAL A 42 4.35 11.47 6.49
CA VAL A 42 3.96 10.09 6.21
C VAL A 42 4.92 9.47 5.21
N ILE A 43 5.40 8.29 5.50
CA ILE A 43 6.18 7.47 4.57
C ILE A 43 5.24 6.49 3.89
N CYS A 44 5.34 6.35 2.57
CA CYS A 44 4.60 5.37 1.78
C CYS A 44 5.58 4.53 0.97
N ALA A 45 5.53 3.20 1.14
CA ALA A 45 6.23 2.29 0.25
C ALA A 45 5.48 2.23 -1.10
N LEU A 46 6.17 2.59 -2.17
CA LEU A 46 5.61 2.57 -3.52
C LEU A 46 6.13 1.34 -4.25
N SER A 47 5.24 0.41 -4.59
CA SER A 47 5.58 -0.81 -5.34
C SER A 47 5.40 -0.67 -6.85
N GLY A 48 4.71 0.39 -7.31
CA GLY A 48 4.23 0.52 -8.69
C GLY A 48 2.89 -0.16 -8.95
N GLY A 49 2.40 -1.00 -8.05
CA GLY A 49 1.07 -1.60 -8.12
C GLY A 49 -0.06 -0.59 -7.88
N VAL A 50 -1.27 -0.95 -8.32
CA VAL A 50 -2.46 -0.08 -8.26
C VAL A 50 -2.72 0.42 -6.84
N ASP A 51 -2.74 -0.49 -5.86
CA ASP A 51 -3.13 -0.18 -4.48
C ASP A 51 -2.18 0.85 -3.84
N SER A 52 -0.86 0.63 -3.96
CA SER A 52 0.15 1.58 -3.48
C SER A 52 0.08 2.94 -4.18
N SER A 53 -0.28 2.94 -5.47
CA SER A 53 -0.44 4.14 -6.28
C SER A 53 -1.65 4.97 -5.85
N VAL A 54 -2.77 4.31 -5.59
CA VAL A 54 -4.01 4.94 -5.09
C VAL A 54 -3.79 5.52 -3.70
N VAL A 55 -3.16 4.77 -2.78
CA VAL A 55 -2.78 5.26 -1.45
C VAL A 55 -1.90 6.50 -1.56
N ALA A 56 -0.84 6.44 -2.35
CA ALA A 56 0.06 7.58 -2.52
C ALA A 56 -0.66 8.80 -3.09
N LYS A 57 -1.59 8.60 -4.04
CA LYS A 57 -2.38 9.71 -4.62
C LYS A 57 -3.38 10.32 -3.63
N LEU A 58 -4.06 9.49 -2.83
CA LEU A 58 -4.95 9.97 -1.76
C LEU A 58 -4.18 10.77 -0.72
N LEU A 59 -3.04 10.24 -0.26
CA LEU A 59 -2.16 10.93 0.69
C LEU A 59 -1.61 12.22 0.12
N LYS A 60 -1.19 12.26 -1.14
CA LYS A 60 -0.72 13.49 -1.80
C LYS A 60 -1.81 14.57 -1.79
N ASN A 61 -3.06 14.18 -2.06
CA ASN A 61 -4.19 15.11 -2.02
C ASN A 61 -4.53 15.56 -0.57
N ALA A 62 -4.28 14.71 0.43
CA ALA A 62 -4.57 15.01 1.83
C ALA A 62 -3.49 15.90 2.48
N ILE A 63 -2.21 15.55 2.32
CA ILE A 63 -1.09 16.12 3.10
C ILE A 63 0.03 16.74 2.24
N GLY A 64 -0.15 16.74 0.92
CA GLY A 64 0.74 17.43 -0.02
C GLY A 64 2.22 17.01 0.09
N LYS A 65 3.08 17.97 0.42
CA LYS A 65 4.55 17.78 0.53
C LYS A 65 5.00 16.97 1.74
N ASN A 66 4.11 16.73 2.70
CA ASN A 66 4.40 15.89 3.86
C ASN A 66 4.35 14.37 3.54
N LEU A 67 3.91 13.99 2.35
CA LEU A 67 4.05 12.63 1.85
C LEU A 67 5.46 12.41 1.28
N ILE A 68 6.14 11.38 1.77
CA ILE A 68 7.42 10.89 1.25
C ILE A 68 7.20 9.47 0.75
N CYS A 69 7.39 9.24 -0.55
CA CYS A 69 7.32 7.92 -1.14
C CYS A 69 8.73 7.30 -1.22
N ILE A 70 8.86 6.03 -0.89
CA ILE A 70 10.09 5.27 -1.05
C ILE A 70 9.82 4.15 -2.07
N PHE A 71 10.55 4.17 -3.17
CA PHE A 71 10.54 3.12 -4.17
C PHE A 71 11.86 2.37 -4.15
N VAL A 72 11.81 1.06 -3.90
CA VAL A 72 12.99 0.18 -3.87
C VAL A 72 13.04 -0.64 -5.14
N ASN A 73 14.04 -0.39 -5.99
CA ASN A 73 14.30 -1.23 -7.13
C ASN A 73 15.09 -2.46 -6.68
N THR A 74 14.41 -3.59 -6.71
CA THR A 74 14.95 -4.89 -6.30
C THR A 74 15.70 -5.62 -7.41
N GLY A 75 15.63 -5.14 -8.66
CA GLY A 75 16.12 -5.84 -9.84
C GLY A 75 15.21 -6.97 -10.34
N LEU A 76 14.03 -7.15 -9.70
CA LEU A 76 13.04 -8.18 -10.05
C LEU A 76 11.82 -7.60 -10.77
N LEU A 77 11.94 -6.37 -11.24
CA LEU A 77 10.90 -5.66 -11.97
C LEU A 77 10.85 -6.09 -13.43
N ARG A 78 9.72 -5.84 -14.09
CA ARG A 78 9.60 -6.04 -15.53
C ARG A 78 10.50 -5.05 -16.29
N LYS A 79 10.80 -5.38 -17.55
CA LYS A 79 11.56 -4.49 -18.43
C LYS A 79 10.91 -3.10 -18.50
N ASN A 80 11.69 -2.05 -18.26
CA ASN A 80 11.27 -0.64 -18.24
C ASN A 80 10.30 -0.22 -17.12
N GLU A 81 9.77 -1.12 -16.30
CA GLU A 81 8.82 -0.80 -15.22
C GLU A 81 9.41 0.21 -14.23
N GLU A 82 10.68 0.10 -13.89
CA GLU A 82 11.39 1.06 -13.05
C GLU A 82 11.31 2.48 -13.61
N LYS A 83 11.62 2.64 -14.91
CA LYS A 83 11.61 3.95 -15.58
C LYS A 83 10.21 4.55 -15.61
N GLU A 84 9.20 3.73 -15.87
CA GLU A 84 7.79 4.13 -15.89
C GLU A 84 7.34 4.60 -14.51
N ILE A 85 7.66 3.86 -13.45
CA ILE A 85 7.34 4.24 -12.07
C ILE A 85 7.98 5.58 -11.72
N VAL A 86 9.29 5.71 -11.94
CA VAL A 86 10.01 6.95 -11.61
C VAL A 86 9.46 8.14 -12.42
N ASN A 87 9.23 7.97 -13.72
CA ASN A 87 8.68 9.04 -14.57
C ASN A 87 7.26 9.43 -14.11
N THR A 88 6.41 8.46 -13.83
CA THR A 88 5.03 8.72 -13.41
C THR A 88 4.99 9.44 -12.07
N PHE A 89 5.67 8.92 -11.07
CA PHE A 89 5.54 9.46 -9.71
C PHE A 89 6.41 10.69 -9.48
N LYS A 90 7.62 10.73 -9.99
CA LYS A 90 8.52 11.88 -9.79
C LYS A 90 8.24 13.03 -10.77
N LYS A 91 8.12 12.74 -12.07
CA LYS A 91 7.95 13.79 -13.08
C LYS A 91 6.49 14.20 -13.24
N ARG A 92 5.57 13.24 -13.53
CA ARG A 92 4.16 13.54 -13.82
C ARG A 92 3.38 13.96 -12.58
N PHE A 93 3.49 13.21 -11.46
CA PHE A 93 2.73 13.51 -10.24
C PHE A 93 3.49 14.37 -9.23
N LYS A 94 4.75 14.67 -9.47
CA LYS A 94 5.60 15.51 -8.61
C LYS A 94 5.58 15.07 -7.13
N PHE A 95 5.72 13.77 -6.91
CA PHE A 95 5.84 13.23 -5.56
C PHE A 95 7.26 13.45 -5.01
N ASN A 96 7.36 13.60 -3.70
CA ASN A 96 8.63 13.51 -3.02
C ASN A 96 9.04 12.04 -2.96
N LEU A 97 9.78 11.59 -3.99
CA LEU A 97 10.14 10.19 -4.22
C LEU A 97 11.62 9.96 -3.89
N ILE A 98 11.88 9.10 -2.93
CA ILE A 98 13.20 8.52 -2.64
C ILE A 98 13.31 7.25 -3.48
N TYR A 99 14.16 7.28 -4.50
CA TYR A 99 14.50 6.12 -5.30
C TYR A 99 15.70 5.40 -4.67
N VAL A 100 15.58 4.09 -4.49
CA VAL A 100 16.62 3.23 -3.93
C VAL A 100 16.97 2.14 -4.93
N ASP A 101 18.16 2.22 -5.50
CA ASP A 101 18.70 1.09 -6.27
C ASP A 101 19.30 0.05 -5.31
N ALA A 102 18.66 -1.11 -5.26
CA ALA A 102 19.07 -2.23 -4.43
C ALA A 102 19.23 -3.53 -5.26
N LYS A 103 19.29 -3.44 -6.61
CA LYS A 103 19.37 -4.59 -7.52
C LYS A 103 20.43 -5.60 -7.12
N SER A 104 21.67 -5.17 -7.03
CA SER A 104 22.80 -6.06 -6.70
C SER A 104 22.62 -6.74 -5.36
N LEU A 105 22.05 -6.01 -4.37
CA LEU A 105 21.81 -6.53 -3.05
C LEU A 105 20.80 -7.68 -3.03
N PHE A 106 19.72 -7.54 -3.78
CA PHE A 106 18.69 -8.59 -3.90
C PHE A 106 19.18 -9.77 -4.74
N LEU A 107 19.76 -9.50 -5.91
CA LEU A 107 20.23 -10.55 -6.82
C LEU A 107 21.33 -11.41 -6.17
N ASN A 108 22.28 -10.81 -5.46
CA ASN A 108 23.31 -11.56 -4.74
C ASN A 108 22.73 -12.46 -3.63
N LYS A 109 21.66 -12.00 -2.94
CA LYS A 109 21.00 -12.83 -1.92
C LYS A 109 20.15 -13.96 -2.48
N LEU A 110 19.74 -13.85 -3.74
CA LEU A 110 18.93 -14.86 -4.44
C LEU A 110 19.78 -15.82 -5.26
N LYS A 111 21.07 -15.56 -5.41
CA LYS A 111 22.00 -16.44 -6.12
C LYS A 111 21.97 -17.85 -5.51
N ASN A 112 21.85 -18.88 -6.35
CA ASN A 112 21.79 -20.29 -5.97
C ASN A 112 20.60 -20.67 -5.06
N VAL A 113 19.55 -19.87 -5.00
CA VAL A 113 18.30 -20.19 -4.30
C VAL A 113 17.28 -20.62 -5.36
N SER A 114 16.92 -21.91 -5.40
CA SER A 114 15.92 -22.46 -6.32
C SER A 114 14.50 -22.44 -5.73
N ASP A 115 14.36 -22.76 -4.46
CA ASP A 115 13.09 -22.89 -3.76
C ASP A 115 12.30 -21.57 -3.73
N PRO A 116 11.03 -21.56 -4.24
CA PRO A 116 10.23 -20.34 -4.35
C PRO A 116 9.89 -19.70 -3.00
N GLU A 117 9.62 -20.51 -1.98
CA GLU A 117 9.24 -20.01 -0.66
C GLU A 117 10.45 -19.36 0.06
N ARG A 118 11.62 -19.97 -0.10
CA ARG A 118 12.88 -19.39 0.39
C ARG A 118 13.21 -18.08 -0.32
N LYS A 119 13.01 -18.00 -1.65
CA LYS A 119 13.13 -16.73 -2.40
C LYS A 119 12.23 -15.65 -1.83
N ARG A 120 10.96 -15.97 -1.62
CA ARG A 120 9.95 -15.03 -1.09
C ARG A 120 10.36 -14.49 0.29
N LYS A 121 10.79 -15.37 1.19
CA LYS A 121 11.29 -14.99 2.53
C LYS A 121 12.51 -14.07 2.47
N ILE A 122 13.47 -14.37 1.59
CA ILE A 122 14.66 -13.55 1.38
C ILE A 122 14.28 -12.16 0.87
N ILE A 123 13.43 -12.09 -0.16
CA ILE A 123 12.96 -10.83 -0.75
C ILE A 123 12.27 -9.98 0.30
N GLY A 124 11.30 -10.55 1.03
CA GLY A 124 10.57 -9.85 2.07
C GLY A 124 11.47 -9.30 3.18
N LYS A 125 12.34 -10.15 3.73
CA LYS A 125 13.30 -9.77 4.77
C LYS A 125 14.24 -8.67 4.30
N GLN A 126 14.73 -8.78 3.07
CA GLN A 126 15.68 -7.81 2.52
C GLN A 126 14.98 -6.47 2.22
N PHE A 127 13.76 -6.52 1.69
CA PHE A 127 12.95 -5.33 1.44
C PHE A 127 12.72 -4.53 2.72
N ILE A 128 12.31 -5.20 3.80
CA ILE A 128 12.10 -4.57 5.12
C ILE A 128 13.36 -3.85 5.58
N LYS A 129 14.55 -4.51 5.51
CA LYS A 129 15.82 -3.91 5.92
C LYS A 129 16.16 -2.65 5.12
N VAL A 130 16.03 -2.72 3.80
CA VAL A 130 16.28 -1.57 2.92
C VAL A 130 15.31 -0.44 3.21
N PHE A 131 14.02 -0.77 3.28
CA PHE A 131 12.98 0.22 3.55
C PHE A 131 13.19 0.90 4.91
N GLU A 132 13.47 0.14 5.96
CA GLU A 132 13.77 0.67 7.31
C GLU A 132 14.97 1.62 7.30
N LYS A 133 16.06 1.24 6.60
CA LYS A 133 17.26 2.08 6.46
C LYS A 133 16.94 3.45 5.85
N TYR A 134 16.11 3.49 4.81
CA TYR A 134 15.76 4.73 4.12
C TYR A 134 14.66 5.51 4.83
N SER A 135 13.72 4.84 5.49
CA SER A 135 12.69 5.51 6.28
C SER A 135 13.27 6.27 7.48
N LYS A 136 14.32 5.75 8.12
CA LYS A 136 15.04 6.43 9.21
C LYS A 136 15.70 7.75 8.78
N LYS A 137 16.00 7.90 7.48
CA LYS A 137 16.55 9.17 6.94
C LYS A 137 15.49 10.26 6.83
N VAL A 138 14.20 9.91 6.90
CA VAL A 138 13.10 10.87 6.84
C VAL A 138 12.86 11.46 8.23
N LYS A 139 13.48 12.59 8.50
CA LYS A 139 13.31 13.29 9.79
C LYS A 139 11.83 13.62 10.05
N ASN A 140 11.38 13.41 11.28
CA ASN A 140 10.02 13.73 11.76
C ASN A 140 8.89 12.95 11.07
N ALA A 141 9.16 11.78 10.48
CA ALA A 141 8.12 10.88 10.06
C ALA A 141 7.47 10.20 11.27
N LYS A 142 6.13 10.26 11.35
CA LYS A 142 5.35 9.65 12.44
C LYS A 142 4.47 8.50 11.94
N PHE A 143 4.21 8.43 10.65
CA PHE A 143 3.27 7.49 10.08
C PHE A 143 3.88 6.71 8.91
N LEU A 144 3.46 5.45 8.78
CA LEU A 144 3.67 4.59 7.62
C LEU A 144 2.33 4.31 6.95
N ALA A 145 2.24 4.61 5.67
CA ALA A 145 1.05 4.31 4.89
C ALA A 145 1.13 2.92 4.27
N GLN A 146 0.03 2.18 4.36
CA GLN A 146 -0.11 0.83 3.82
C GLN A 146 -1.39 0.72 2.98
N GLY A 147 -1.33 -0.03 1.89
CA GLY A 147 -2.43 -0.24 0.95
C GLY A 147 -3.30 -1.45 1.32
N THR A 148 -3.55 -1.68 2.60
CA THR A 148 -4.45 -2.73 3.07
C THR A 148 -5.85 -2.51 2.55
N LEU A 149 -6.47 -3.54 1.98
CA LEU A 149 -7.85 -3.56 1.53
C LEU A 149 -8.74 -4.35 2.49
N TYR A 150 -10.06 -4.22 2.34
CA TYR A 150 -11.00 -4.94 3.21
C TYR A 150 -10.87 -6.47 3.12
N PRO A 151 -10.69 -7.10 1.94
CA PRO A 151 -10.41 -8.53 1.85
C PRO A 151 -9.18 -8.97 2.64
N ASP A 152 -8.10 -8.17 2.66
CA ASP A 152 -6.89 -8.48 3.43
C ASP A 152 -7.17 -8.57 4.94
N LEU A 153 -8.11 -7.76 5.44
CA LEU A 153 -8.53 -7.78 6.84
C LEU A 153 -9.31 -9.04 7.21
N ILE A 154 -10.23 -9.47 6.33
CA ILE A 154 -11.03 -10.68 6.54
C ILE A 154 -10.11 -11.89 6.55
N GLU A 155 -9.22 -11.98 5.55
CA GLU A 155 -8.26 -13.06 5.42
C GLU A 155 -7.30 -13.15 6.61
N SER A 156 -6.87 -12.01 7.16
CA SER A 156 -5.99 -11.97 8.33
C SER A 156 -6.68 -12.42 9.63
N LYS A 157 -8.00 -12.20 9.74
CA LYS A 157 -8.79 -12.64 10.91
C LYS A 157 -9.11 -14.14 10.88
N SER A 158 -9.35 -14.72 9.71
CA SER A 158 -9.61 -16.15 9.55
C SER A 158 -8.34 -17.01 9.73
N ALA A 159 -7.20 -16.39 9.80
CA ALA A 159 -5.89 -17.03 9.90
C ALA A 159 -5.57 -17.66 11.27
N THR A 160 -6.43 -17.53 12.27
CA THR A 160 -6.23 -18.15 13.59
C THR A 160 -6.53 -19.64 13.64
N GLY A 161 -6.99 -20.26 12.53
CA GLY A 161 -7.46 -21.66 12.56
C GLY A 161 -7.02 -22.62 11.45
N SER A 162 -6.28 -22.21 10.40
CA SER A 162 -5.92 -23.16 9.32
C SER A 162 -4.53 -22.94 8.70
N GLN A 163 -3.96 -24.04 8.15
CA GLN A 163 -2.65 -24.03 7.47
C GLN A 163 -2.55 -23.07 6.26
N SER A 164 -3.68 -22.71 5.65
CA SER A 164 -3.74 -21.75 4.53
C SER A 164 -3.38 -20.32 4.93
N SER A 165 -3.46 -19.98 6.21
CA SER A 165 -3.14 -18.66 6.75
C SER A 165 -1.66 -18.32 6.72
N LYS A 166 -0.77 -19.31 6.73
CA LYS A 166 0.69 -19.08 6.60
C LYS A 166 1.10 -18.56 5.23
N ILE A 167 0.30 -18.82 4.19
CA ILE A 167 0.65 -18.47 2.79
C ILE A 167 0.33 -17.00 2.48
N LYS A 168 -0.69 -16.40 3.12
CA LYS A 168 -1.22 -15.07 2.76
C LYS A 168 -0.70 -13.90 3.60
N SER A 169 -0.04 -14.14 4.72
CA SER A 169 0.61 -13.11 5.55
C SER A 169 1.75 -12.34 4.85
N HIS A 170 2.05 -12.71 3.59
CA HIS A 170 3.18 -12.18 2.83
C HIS A 170 2.84 -11.03 1.87
N HIS A 171 1.56 -10.69 1.66
CA HIS A 171 1.18 -9.53 0.84
C HIS A 171 1.26 -8.20 1.60
N ASN A 172 1.06 -8.23 2.90
CA ASN A 172 1.48 -7.15 3.77
C ASN A 172 2.89 -7.49 4.24
N VAL A 173 3.87 -6.77 3.75
CA VAL A 173 5.28 -6.84 4.16
C VAL A 173 5.35 -7.10 5.66
N GLY A 174 5.41 -8.36 6.06
CA GLY A 174 5.40 -8.98 7.39
C GLY A 174 5.40 -8.06 8.61
N GLY A 175 4.34 -7.28 8.81
CA GLY A 175 4.22 -6.31 9.89
C GLY A 175 5.28 -5.20 9.85
N LEU A 176 4.99 -4.09 10.48
CA LEU A 176 6.00 -3.07 10.77
C LEU A 176 7.18 -3.74 11.50
N PRO A 177 8.42 -3.49 11.10
CA PRO A 177 9.55 -3.88 11.91
C PRO A 177 9.32 -3.39 13.34
N LYS A 178 9.33 -4.29 14.32
CA LYS A 178 9.06 -3.97 15.74
C LYS A 178 9.87 -2.77 16.27
N LYS A 179 10.96 -2.41 15.57
CA LYS A 179 11.82 -1.27 15.85
C LYS A 179 11.39 0.06 15.22
N MET A 180 10.41 0.06 14.30
CA MET A 180 9.90 1.30 13.70
C MET A 180 8.78 1.87 14.55
N LYS A 181 9.04 2.98 15.23
CA LYS A 181 8.04 3.73 16.03
C LYS A 181 7.10 4.56 15.14
N LEU A 182 6.61 4.00 14.04
CA LEU A 182 5.66 4.65 13.14
C LEU A 182 4.24 4.12 13.37
N LYS A 183 3.27 5.01 13.37
CA LYS A 183 1.85 4.64 13.40
C LYS A 183 1.38 4.27 11.99
N LEU A 184 0.51 3.27 11.85
CA LEU A 184 -0.06 2.89 10.56
C LEU A 184 -1.17 3.85 10.11
N VAL A 185 -1.19 4.15 8.82
CA VAL A 185 -2.30 4.81 8.11
C VAL A 185 -2.71 3.94 6.93
N GLU A 186 -3.95 3.48 6.94
CA GLU A 186 -4.49 2.52 5.97
C GLU A 186 -5.75 3.12 5.30
N PRO A 187 -5.57 4.02 4.31
CA PRO A 187 -6.69 4.77 3.73
C PRO A 187 -7.72 3.90 3.01
N LEU A 188 -7.31 2.70 2.52
CA LEU A 188 -8.16 1.81 1.73
C LEU A 188 -8.78 0.67 2.56
N LYS A 189 -8.55 0.65 3.86
CA LYS A 189 -8.88 -0.46 4.78
C LYS A 189 -10.31 -0.99 4.69
N TYR A 190 -11.26 -0.15 4.29
CA TYR A 190 -12.68 -0.52 4.19
C TYR A 190 -13.18 -0.52 2.74
N LEU A 191 -12.27 -0.57 1.76
CA LEU A 191 -12.61 -0.61 0.35
C LEU A 191 -12.31 -1.97 -0.26
N PHE A 192 -13.10 -2.33 -1.26
CA PHE A 192 -12.81 -3.43 -2.18
C PHE A 192 -11.98 -2.91 -3.36
N LYS A 193 -11.39 -3.82 -4.13
CA LYS A 193 -10.53 -3.49 -5.26
C LYS A 193 -11.31 -3.14 -6.52
N ASP A 194 -12.55 -3.61 -6.64
CA ASP A 194 -13.41 -3.50 -7.84
C ASP A 194 -14.27 -2.23 -7.81
#